data_1998d7b787d5d567d1233b3f093fbdb7
#
_entry.id   1998d7b787d5d567d1233b3f093fbdb7
#
_cell.length_a   1.000
_cell.length_b   1.000
_cell.length_c   1.000
_cell.angle_alpha   90.00
_cell.angle_beta   90.00
_cell.angle_gamma   90.00
#
_symmetry.space_group_name_H-M   'P 1'
#
loop_
_entity.id
_entity.type
_entity.pdbx_description
1 polymer ?
#
loop_
_entity_poly.entity_id
_entity_poly.type
_entity_poly.pdbx_seq_one_letter_code
_entity_poly.pdbx_strand_id
1 'polypeptide(L)'
;MTSMRDTDDRLAESRELALAALREVTPGSSIGDFAGHETTEHGVTLLRFETTLLGYPGWFWTVALATVDGSAPTVLELELLPGEGALLAPDWIPWSQRLEEFKAQQALAAQEAADGDDEDEDDDLGDDEEGDDADEFLHAGDVDGVDIDEFDDEADDEEE
;
A
#
# COMPACT_ATOMS: atom_id res chain seq x y z
N MET A 1 -43.70 12.37 -8.94
CA MET A 1 -43.32 12.01 -7.53
C MET A 1 -42.89 10.55 -7.54
N THR A 2 -41.62 10.29 -7.57
CA THR A 2 -41.10 8.93 -7.47
C THR A 2 -41.37 8.43 -6.03
N SER A 3 -42.07 7.32 -5.93
CA SER A 3 -42.43 6.76 -4.60
C SER A 3 -41.17 6.30 -3.88
N MET A 4 -41.09 6.42 -2.56
CA MET A 4 -39.99 5.88 -1.75
C MET A 4 -39.69 4.40 -2.08
N ARG A 5 -40.71 3.62 -2.39
CA ARG A 5 -40.56 2.22 -2.82
C ARG A 5 -39.78 2.04 -4.10
N ASP A 6 -39.99 2.93 -5.10
CA ASP A 6 -39.28 2.88 -6.36
C ASP A 6 -37.78 3.19 -6.17
N THR A 7 -37.44 4.02 -5.18
CA THR A 7 -36.05 4.34 -4.85
C THR A 7 -35.37 3.18 -4.14
N ASP A 8 -36.08 2.54 -3.21
CA ASP A 8 -35.56 1.37 -2.49
C ASP A 8 -35.36 0.16 -3.41
N ASP A 9 -36.31 -0.07 -4.34
CA ASP A 9 -36.20 -1.15 -5.33
C ASP A 9 -35.00 -0.94 -6.28
N ARG A 10 -34.80 0.29 -6.76
CA ARG A 10 -33.64 0.63 -7.58
C ARG A 10 -32.31 0.49 -6.85
N LEU A 11 -32.28 0.87 -5.58
CA LEU A 11 -31.08 0.69 -4.76
C LEU A 11 -30.76 -0.79 -4.54
N ALA A 12 -31.79 -1.61 -4.34
CA ALA A 12 -31.60 -3.05 -4.20
C ALA A 12 -31.05 -3.67 -5.49
N GLU A 13 -31.60 -3.32 -6.66
CA GLU A 13 -31.11 -3.76 -7.96
C GLU A 13 -29.66 -3.30 -8.21
N SER A 14 -29.34 -2.05 -7.90
CA SER A 14 -27.99 -1.50 -8.00
C SER A 14 -27.00 -2.23 -7.10
N ARG A 15 -27.41 -2.61 -5.89
CA ARG A 15 -26.55 -3.38 -4.96
C ARG A 15 -26.28 -4.79 -5.49
N GLU A 16 -27.27 -5.46 -6.04
CA GLU A 16 -27.07 -6.79 -6.63
C GLU A 16 -26.11 -6.74 -7.81
N LEU A 17 -26.24 -5.74 -8.68
CA LEU A 17 -25.34 -5.51 -9.81
C LEU A 17 -23.91 -5.21 -9.33
N ALA A 18 -23.74 -4.35 -8.35
CA ALA A 18 -22.45 -4.02 -7.76
C ALA A 18 -21.76 -5.24 -7.13
N LEU A 19 -22.52 -6.06 -6.38
CA LEU A 19 -22.01 -7.30 -5.79
C LEU A 19 -21.64 -8.34 -6.86
N ALA A 20 -22.37 -8.41 -7.96
CA ALA A 20 -22.02 -9.29 -9.07
C ALA A 20 -20.69 -8.87 -9.69
N ALA A 21 -20.52 -7.57 -9.98
CA ALA A 21 -19.28 -7.03 -10.51
C ALA A 21 -18.08 -7.22 -9.56
N LEU A 22 -18.27 -6.99 -8.26
CA LEU A 22 -17.23 -7.23 -7.25
C LEU A 22 -16.76 -8.69 -7.22
N ARG A 23 -17.66 -9.65 -7.38
CA ARG A 23 -17.31 -11.08 -7.39
C ARG A 23 -16.52 -11.51 -8.62
N GLU A 24 -16.52 -10.72 -9.68
CA GLU A 24 -15.70 -10.99 -10.88
C GLU A 24 -14.23 -10.63 -10.66
N VAL A 25 -13.95 -9.64 -9.78
CA VAL A 25 -12.59 -9.11 -9.56
C VAL A 25 -11.98 -9.52 -8.22
N THR A 26 -12.81 -9.93 -7.25
CA THR A 26 -12.31 -10.28 -5.92
C THR A 26 -13.09 -11.48 -5.33
N PRO A 27 -12.46 -12.29 -4.46
CA PRO A 27 -13.18 -13.36 -3.75
C PRO A 27 -14.36 -12.79 -2.95
N GLY A 28 -15.51 -13.45 -3.00
CA GLY A 28 -16.69 -13.01 -2.24
C GLY A 28 -16.45 -12.90 -0.73
N SER A 29 -15.46 -13.61 -0.20
CA SER A 29 -15.04 -13.51 1.21
C SER A 29 -14.32 -12.21 1.55
N SER A 30 -13.86 -11.43 0.57
CA SER A 30 -13.23 -10.13 0.77
C SER A 30 -14.23 -8.97 0.79
N ILE A 31 -15.49 -9.24 0.47
CA ILE A 31 -16.58 -8.28 0.42
C ILE A 31 -17.38 -8.38 1.73
N GLY A 32 -17.39 -7.32 2.48
CA GLY A 32 -18.15 -7.19 3.73
C GLY A 32 -19.55 -6.59 3.54
N ASP A 33 -20.05 -5.99 4.59
CA ASP A 33 -21.39 -5.43 4.63
C ASP A 33 -21.52 -4.16 3.78
N PHE A 34 -22.75 -3.87 3.34
CA PHE A 34 -23.06 -2.63 2.64
C PHE A 34 -22.93 -1.43 3.59
N ALA A 35 -21.99 -0.52 3.28
CA ALA A 35 -21.68 0.62 4.12
C ALA A 35 -22.47 1.89 3.76
N GLY A 36 -23.04 1.95 2.55
CA GLY A 36 -23.85 3.09 2.13
C GLY A 36 -23.73 3.41 0.64
N HIS A 37 -24.41 4.47 0.23
CA HIS A 37 -24.35 4.97 -1.13
C HIS A 37 -24.38 6.50 -1.17
N GLU A 38 -23.87 7.04 -2.24
CA GLU A 38 -23.89 8.46 -2.55
C GLU A 38 -24.19 8.66 -4.04
N THR A 39 -24.98 9.66 -4.38
CA THR A 39 -25.24 10.01 -5.77
C THR A 39 -24.61 11.36 -6.08
N THR A 40 -23.76 11.38 -7.10
CA THR A 40 -23.06 12.59 -7.55
C THR A 40 -24.01 13.51 -8.33
N GLU A 41 -23.62 14.76 -8.52
CA GLU A 41 -24.37 15.76 -9.33
C GLU A 41 -24.57 15.31 -10.80
N HIS A 42 -23.69 14.42 -11.29
CA HIS A 42 -23.76 13.88 -12.65
C HIS A 42 -24.63 12.61 -12.77
N GLY A 43 -25.32 12.21 -11.69
CA GLY A 43 -26.21 11.05 -11.69
C GLY A 43 -25.48 9.71 -11.56
N VAL A 44 -24.21 9.72 -11.20
CA VAL A 44 -23.44 8.50 -10.87
C VAL A 44 -23.75 8.14 -9.43
N THR A 45 -24.09 6.88 -9.18
CA THR A 45 -24.30 6.33 -7.84
C THR A 45 -23.09 5.53 -7.40
N LEU A 46 -22.47 5.93 -6.32
CA LEU A 46 -21.38 5.24 -5.67
C LEU A 46 -21.93 4.35 -4.57
N LEU A 47 -21.68 3.05 -4.66
CA LEU A 47 -22.05 2.06 -3.64
C LEU A 47 -20.81 1.62 -2.92
N ARG A 48 -20.81 1.65 -1.58
CA ARG A 48 -19.69 1.26 -0.73
C ARG A 48 -20.00 -0.01 0.04
N PHE A 49 -19.04 -0.92 0.05
CA PHE A 49 -19.06 -2.15 0.85
C PHE A 49 -17.79 -2.21 1.68
N GLU A 50 -17.90 -2.64 2.92
CA GLU A 50 -16.71 -2.87 3.75
C GLU A 50 -15.79 -3.90 3.12
N THR A 51 -14.48 -3.76 3.31
CA THR A 51 -13.55 -4.80 2.93
C THR A 51 -13.18 -5.65 4.15
N THR A 52 -13.05 -6.95 3.95
CA THR A 52 -12.52 -7.90 4.93
C THR A 52 -11.08 -8.29 4.63
N LEU A 53 -10.43 -7.61 3.66
CA LEU A 53 -9.03 -7.85 3.32
C LEU A 53 -8.12 -7.46 4.50
N LEU A 54 -7.26 -8.40 4.89
CA LEU A 54 -6.22 -8.12 5.87
C LEU A 54 -5.24 -7.08 5.33
N GLY A 55 -4.91 -6.08 6.14
CA GLY A 55 -4.02 -4.99 5.74
C GLY A 55 -4.73 -3.75 5.18
N TYR A 56 -6.06 -3.79 5.04
CA TYR A 56 -6.87 -2.65 4.57
C TYR A 56 -7.92 -2.19 5.59
N PRO A 57 -7.56 -1.92 6.85
CA PRO A 57 -8.52 -1.46 7.84
C PRO A 57 -9.10 -0.10 7.47
N GLY A 58 -10.42 0.01 7.47
CA GLY A 58 -11.12 1.26 7.13
C GLY A 58 -11.21 1.57 5.62
N TRP A 59 -10.88 0.61 4.76
CA TRP A 59 -11.06 0.73 3.32
C TRP A 59 -12.40 0.15 2.88
N PHE A 60 -12.90 0.60 1.72
CA PHE A 60 -14.18 0.20 1.16
C PHE A 60 -14.06 -0.16 -0.30
N TRP A 61 -14.69 -1.26 -0.69
CA TRP A 61 -15.00 -1.53 -2.07
C TRP A 61 -16.03 -0.51 -2.55
N THR A 62 -15.69 0.29 -3.54
CA THR A 62 -16.55 1.33 -4.09
C THR A 62 -16.87 0.99 -5.53
N VAL A 63 -18.16 0.92 -5.85
CA VAL A 63 -18.66 0.63 -7.20
C VAL A 63 -19.44 1.83 -7.70
N ALA A 64 -18.99 2.42 -8.81
CA ALA A 64 -19.69 3.50 -9.48
C ALA A 64 -20.64 2.95 -10.53
N LEU A 65 -21.89 3.35 -10.46
CA LEU A 65 -22.95 2.98 -11.38
C LEU A 65 -23.53 4.23 -12.07
N ALA A 66 -23.73 4.16 -13.37
CA ALA A 66 -24.52 5.15 -14.09
C ALA A 66 -25.83 4.56 -14.56
N THR A 67 -26.87 5.38 -14.54
CA THR A 67 -28.18 5.07 -15.12
C THR A 67 -28.52 6.13 -16.17
N VAL A 68 -28.62 5.71 -17.41
CA VAL A 68 -29.11 6.55 -18.49
C VAL A 68 -30.65 6.43 -18.54
N ASP A 69 -31.33 7.53 -18.80
CA ASP A 69 -32.77 7.55 -18.83
C ASP A 69 -33.38 6.43 -19.68
N GLY A 70 -34.22 5.61 -19.05
CA GLY A 70 -34.86 4.48 -19.68
C GLY A 70 -34.05 3.21 -19.82
N SER A 71 -32.81 3.17 -19.25
CA SER A 71 -31.94 2.02 -19.27
C SER A 71 -31.71 1.46 -17.86
N ALA A 72 -31.28 0.19 -17.78
CA ALA A 72 -30.80 -0.39 -16.55
C ALA A 72 -29.46 0.25 -16.13
N PRO A 73 -29.13 0.26 -14.83
CA PRO A 73 -27.85 0.75 -14.35
C PRO A 73 -26.69 -0.08 -14.92
N THR A 74 -25.57 0.58 -15.20
CA THR A 74 -24.33 -0.05 -15.67
C THR A 74 -23.18 0.29 -14.75
N VAL A 75 -22.25 -0.67 -14.57
CA VAL A 75 -21.02 -0.44 -13.81
C VAL A 75 -20.07 0.39 -14.65
N LEU A 76 -19.56 1.49 -14.09
CA LEU A 76 -18.55 2.34 -14.69
C LEU A 76 -17.15 1.96 -14.24
N GLU A 77 -16.98 1.87 -12.92
CA GLU A 77 -15.68 1.59 -12.30
C GLU A 77 -15.86 0.87 -10.97
N LEU A 78 -14.80 0.26 -10.52
CA LEU A 78 -14.76 -0.51 -9.30
C LEU A 78 -13.38 -0.32 -8.67
N GLU A 79 -13.34 0.16 -7.44
CA GLU A 79 -12.12 0.55 -6.75
C GLU A 79 -12.15 0.15 -5.28
N LEU A 80 -10.97 -0.02 -4.69
CA LEU A 80 -10.80 -0.15 -3.25
C LEU A 80 -10.28 1.18 -2.72
N LEU A 81 -11.11 1.94 -2.03
CA LEU A 81 -10.82 3.31 -1.59
C LEU A 81 -10.75 3.41 -0.06
N PRO A 82 -9.84 4.25 0.47
CA PRO A 82 -9.78 4.52 1.90
C PRO A 82 -10.98 5.34 2.37
N GLY A 83 -11.53 4.97 3.52
CA GLY A 83 -12.51 5.78 4.25
C GLY A 83 -11.84 6.72 5.25
N GLU A 84 -12.67 7.42 6.04
CA GLU A 84 -12.15 8.27 7.12
C GLU A 84 -11.43 7.42 8.18
N GLY A 85 -10.20 7.82 8.52
CA GLY A 85 -9.38 7.10 9.49
C GLY A 85 -8.78 5.79 8.98
N ALA A 86 -8.85 5.52 7.68
CA ALA A 86 -8.19 4.37 7.08
C ALA A 86 -6.67 4.47 7.24
N LEU A 87 -6.03 3.32 7.42
CA LEU A 87 -4.57 3.25 7.42
C LEU A 87 -4.05 3.45 5.99
N LEU A 88 -3.32 4.53 5.81
CA LEU A 88 -2.65 4.86 4.55
C LEU A 88 -1.16 4.57 4.67
N ALA A 89 -0.55 4.18 3.54
CA ALA A 89 0.90 4.11 3.48
C ALA A 89 1.49 5.51 3.71
N PRO A 90 2.64 5.60 4.40
CA PRO A 90 3.37 6.87 4.51
C PRO A 90 3.69 7.44 3.13
N ASP A 91 3.78 8.78 3.05
CA ASP A 91 4.21 9.45 1.83
C ASP A 91 5.56 8.90 1.37
N TRP A 92 5.66 8.62 0.10
CA TRP A 92 6.92 8.15 -0.46
C TRP A 92 7.95 9.28 -0.44
N ILE A 93 9.05 9.06 0.27
CA ILE A 93 10.19 9.99 0.33
C ILE A 93 11.33 9.37 -0.49
N PRO A 94 11.95 10.11 -1.44
CA PRO A 94 13.10 9.63 -2.18
C PRO A 94 14.22 9.16 -1.24
N TRP A 95 14.88 8.06 -1.61
CA TRP A 95 15.95 7.49 -0.78
C TRP A 95 17.08 8.50 -0.51
N SER A 96 17.41 9.33 -1.49
CA SER A 96 18.39 10.41 -1.35
C SER A 96 18.09 11.36 -0.19
N GLN A 97 16.83 11.75 -0.04
CA GLN A 97 16.39 12.62 1.05
C GLN A 97 16.50 11.93 2.40
N ARG A 98 16.13 10.66 2.50
CA ARG A 98 16.31 9.87 3.75
C ARG A 98 17.78 9.71 4.11
N LEU A 99 18.66 9.54 3.11
CA LEU A 99 20.10 9.46 3.32
C LEU A 99 20.68 10.78 3.86
N GLU A 100 20.21 11.91 3.35
CA GLU A 100 20.62 13.23 3.84
C GLU A 100 20.19 13.43 5.30
N GLU A 101 18.96 13.09 5.64
CA GLU A 101 18.46 13.14 7.02
C GLU A 101 19.25 12.23 7.96
N PHE A 102 19.56 11.01 7.52
CA PHE A 102 20.35 10.06 8.30
C PHE A 102 21.78 10.57 8.55
N LYS A 103 22.44 11.12 7.52
CA LYS A 103 23.77 11.72 7.67
C LYS A 103 23.75 12.95 8.59
N ALA A 104 22.70 13.77 8.53
CA ALA A 104 22.54 14.90 9.43
C ALA A 104 22.37 14.45 10.89
N GLN A 105 21.58 13.41 11.14
CA GLN A 105 21.40 12.83 12.48
C GLN A 105 22.71 12.23 13.02
N GLN A 106 23.48 11.52 12.18
CA GLN A 106 24.78 10.98 12.58
C GLN A 106 25.76 12.11 12.93
N ALA A 107 25.78 13.18 12.16
CA ALA A 107 26.66 14.31 12.42
C ALA A 107 26.30 15.01 13.75
N LEU A 108 25.02 15.15 14.05
CA LEU A 108 24.56 15.70 15.34
C LEU A 108 24.94 14.78 16.51
N ALA A 109 24.72 13.49 16.40
CA ALA A 109 25.09 12.52 17.43
C ALA A 109 26.60 12.49 17.67
N ALA A 110 27.40 12.62 16.62
CA ALA A 110 28.86 12.70 16.74
C ALA A 110 29.31 14.00 17.43
N GLN A 111 28.62 15.12 17.20
CA GLN A 111 28.91 16.39 17.91
C GLN A 111 28.54 16.29 19.39
N GLU A 112 27.37 15.72 19.71
CA GLU A 112 26.94 15.54 21.11
C GLU A 112 27.87 14.62 21.87
N ALA A 113 28.41 13.56 21.23
CA ALA A 113 29.40 12.68 21.82
C ALA A 113 30.74 13.37 22.04
N ALA A 114 31.15 14.30 21.17
CA ALA A 114 32.38 15.07 21.31
C ALA A 114 32.30 16.16 22.37
N ASP A 115 31.11 16.75 22.58
CA ASP A 115 30.90 17.78 23.62
C ASP A 115 30.71 17.16 25.03
N GLY A 116 30.47 15.84 25.12
CA GLY A 116 30.28 15.14 26.40
C GLY A 116 31.56 14.59 27.03
N ASP A 117 32.73 14.69 26.37
CA ASP A 117 33.96 14.05 26.80
C ASP A 117 34.97 15.02 27.52
N ASP A 118 34.50 16.18 27.98
CA ASP A 118 35.35 17.18 28.68
C ASP A 118 35.23 17.16 30.21
N GLU A 119 34.63 16.16 30.85
CA GLU A 119 34.64 16.04 32.29
C GLU A 119 34.91 14.59 32.70
N ASP A 120 36.14 14.11 32.62
CA ASP A 120 36.78 13.17 33.56
C ASP A 120 38.18 12.76 33.05
N GLU A 121 39.19 13.63 33.24
CA GLU A 121 40.57 13.19 33.33
C GLU A 121 40.79 12.64 34.71
N ASP A 122 40.89 11.29 34.85
CA ASP A 122 41.93 10.70 35.71
C ASP A 122 41.98 9.18 35.51
N ASP A 123 43.20 8.76 35.00
CA ASP A 123 43.96 7.63 35.47
C ASP A 123 43.39 6.20 35.30
N ASP A 124 43.89 5.41 34.36
CA ASP A 124 44.74 4.24 34.65
C ASP A 124 45.16 3.51 33.36
N LEU A 125 46.47 3.27 33.29
CA LEU A 125 47.17 2.50 32.27
C LEU A 125 46.76 1.03 32.32
N GLY A 126 46.23 0.53 31.24
CA GLY A 126 45.95 -0.89 30.99
C GLY A 126 46.21 -1.24 29.52
N ASP A 127 47.47 -1.52 29.21
CA ASP A 127 47.95 -2.22 28.03
C ASP A 127 47.24 -3.56 27.88
N ASP A 128 46.43 -3.75 26.82
CA ASP A 128 46.24 -5.08 26.26
C ASP A 128 45.81 -4.95 24.78
N GLU A 129 46.65 -5.53 23.96
CA GLU A 129 46.59 -5.69 22.52
C GLU A 129 45.40 -6.56 22.07
N GLU A 130 45.04 -6.35 20.79
CA GLU A 130 44.38 -7.27 19.89
C GLU A 130 42.86 -7.35 19.93
N GLY A 131 42.27 -6.85 18.83
CA GLY A 131 40.87 -7.08 18.47
C GLY A 131 40.47 -6.34 17.21
N ASP A 132 41.19 -6.59 16.11
CA ASP A 132 40.81 -6.32 14.75
C ASP A 132 39.56 -7.13 14.39
N ASP A 133 38.36 -6.59 14.65
CA ASP A 133 37.08 -7.18 14.28
C ASP A 133 36.07 -6.16 13.71
N ALA A 134 36.56 -5.05 13.14
CA ALA A 134 35.68 -4.07 12.53
C ALA A 134 35.37 -4.31 11.02
N ASP A 135 35.88 -5.42 10.45
CA ASP A 135 35.79 -5.71 9.02
C ASP A 135 34.74 -6.80 8.65
N GLU A 136 34.06 -7.39 9.62
CA GLU A 136 33.15 -8.51 9.35
C GLU A 136 31.69 -8.11 9.06
N PHE A 137 31.32 -6.83 9.22
CA PHE A 137 29.96 -6.37 8.93
C PHE A 137 29.75 -5.78 7.53
N LEU A 138 30.80 -5.67 6.72
CA LEU A 138 30.68 -5.12 5.36
C LEU A 138 30.49 -6.17 4.25
N HIS A 139 30.50 -7.46 4.59
CA HIS A 139 30.38 -8.55 3.60
C HIS A 139 29.06 -9.34 3.66
N ALA A 140 28.07 -8.89 4.44
CA ALA A 140 26.76 -9.53 4.49
C ALA A 140 25.75 -8.95 3.48
N GLY A 141 26.19 -8.52 2.33
CA GLY A 141 25.36 -7.90 1.31
C GLY A 141 25.74 -8.19 -0.13
N ASP A 142 26.66 -9.11 -0.37
CA ASP A 142 26.90 -9.62 -1.71
C ASP A 142 25.80 -10.67 -2.02
N VAL A 143 24.63 -10.14 -2.37
CA VAL A 143 23.61 -10.94 -3.05
C VAL A 143 24.17 -11.12 -4.44
N ASP A 144 24.74 -12.29 -4.73
CA ASP A 144 25.06 -12.74 -6.05
C ASP A 144 23.90 -12.35 -6.98
N GLY A 145 24.11 -11.35 -7.81
CA GLY A 145 23.15 -10.92 -8.80
C GLY A 145 22.80 -12.13 -9.64
N VAL A 146 21.52 -12.50 -9.63
CA VAL A 146 21.00 -13.50 -10.54
C VAL A 146 21.36 -13.05 -11.92
N ASP A 147 22.23 -13.81 -12.60
CA ASP A 147 22.64 -13.55 -13.97
C ASP A 147 21.41 -13.76 -14.86
N ILE A 148 20.82 -12.64 -15.32
CA ILE A 148 19.59 -12.62 -16.12
C ILE A 148 19.88 -13.10 -17.55
N ASP A 149 21.12 -13.28 -17.92
CA ASP A 149 21.53 -13.68 -19.29
C ASP A 149 21.47 -15.19 -19.54
N GLU A 150 21.10 -16.03 -18.56
CA GLU A 150 20.99 -17.48 -18.75
C GLU A 150 19.62 -17.98 -19.26
N PHE A 151 18.66 -17.09 -19.54
CA PHE A 151 17.32 -17.50 -20.01
C PHE A 151 17.08 -17.38 -21.51
N ASP A 152 18.11 -17.11 -22.33
CA ASP A 152 17.91 -16.81 -23.76
C ASP A 152 18.56 -17.81 -24.72
N ASP A 153 18.56 -19.11 -24.41
CA ASP A 153 19.00 -20.14 -25.37
C ASP A 153 18.29 -21.47 -25.17
N GLU A 154 16.96 -21.55 -25.41
CA GLU A 154 16.34 -22.82 -25.83
C GLU A 154 14.91 -22.59 -26.40
N ALA A 155 14.82 -21.96 -27.57
CA ALA A 155 13.63 -22.11 -28.41
C ALA A 155 13.99 -21.82 -29.88
N ASP A 156 14.79 -22.68 -30.46
CA ASP A 156 14.80 -22.88 -31.91
C ASP A 156 15.23 -24.31 -32.18
N ASP A 157 14.33 -25.08 -32.65
CA ASP A 157 14.42 -26.23 -33.53
C ASP A 157 13.32 -27.25 -33.21
N GLU A 158 12.24 -27.19 -33.97
CA GLU A 158 11.69 -28.39 -34.64
C GLU A 158 10.70 -27.96 -35.72
N GLU A 159 11.25 -27.75 -36.91
CA GLU A 159 10.54 -27.97 -38.17
C GLU A 159 10.47 -29.46 -38.44
N GLU A 160 9.25 -29.99 -38.64
CA GLU A 160 8.83 -30.87 -39.79
C GLU A 160 7.33 -31.09 -39.74
#